data_559acb140ce1a8419a971c9a315c6ae3
#
_entry.id   559acb140ce1a8419a971c9a315c6ae3
#
_cell.length_a   1.000
_cell.length_b   1.000
_cell.length_c   1.000
_cell.angle_alpha   90.00
_cell.angle_beta   90.00
_cell.angle_gamma   90.00
#
_symmetry.space_group_name_H-M   'P 1'
#
loop_
_entity.id
_entity.type
_entity.pdbx_description
1 polymer ?
#
loop_
_entity_poly.entity_id
_entity_poly.type
_entity_poly.pdbx_seq_one_letter_code
_entity_poly.pdbx_strand_id
1 'polypeptide(L)'
;MREFDYVIIGGGCAGLSLAYELEIHEKLKDKSLAIIEPRDEYKRDKTWSFWKVTSHNFDDCVKKNWKNFSINIPDKTNYLDCKNFPYQSIDSGLFYEKINNKLKENKNISFFKDISEINLKNCFIFNSVPSIK
;
A
#
# COMPACT_ATOMS: atom_id res chain seq x y z
N MET A 1 21.68 13.11 -12.33
CA MET A 1 20.54 12.56 -11.54
C MET A 1 19.45 12.11 -12.52
N ARG A 2 18.85 10.96 -12.25
CA ARG A 2 17.78 10.41 -13.10
C ARG A 2 16.49 11.21 -12.94
N GLU A 3 15.75 11.35 -14.02
CA GLU A 3 14.41 11.94 -14.06
C GLU A 3 13.36 10.85 -14.19
N PHE A 4 12.19 11.08 -13.61
CA PHE A 4 11.06 10.16 -13.61
C PHE A 4 9.77 10.91 -13.93
N ASP A 5 8.82 10.23 -14.55
CA ASP A 5 7.49 10.80 -14.80
C ASP A 5 6.68 10.88 -13.49
N TYR A 6 6.81 9.87 -12.64
CA TYR A 6 6.12 9.77 -11.35
C TYR A 6 7.11 9.50 -10.22
N VAL A 7 6.86 10.11 -9.08
CA VAL A 7 7.62 9.90 -7.84
C VAL A 7 6.65 9.64 -6.70
N ILE A 8 6.81 8.53 -6.00
CA ILE A 8 6.08 8.21 -4.78
C ILE A 8 7.04 8.33 -3.60
N ILE A 9 6.74 9.23 -2.68
CA ILE A 9 7.49 9.41 -1.43
C ILE A 9 6.80 8.58 -0.34
N GLY A 10 7.47 7.54 0.11
CA GLY A 10 6.98 6.57 1.09
C GLY A 10 6.52 5.26 0.45
N GLY A 11 7.27 4.20 0.70
CA GLY A 11 6.98 2.83 0.26
C GLY A 11 6.18 2.02 1.28
N GLY A 12 5.26 2.65 2.00
CA GLY A 12 4.33 1.99 2.92
C GLY A 12 3.07 1.49 2.21
N CYS A 13 2.01 1.23 2.99
CA CYS A 13 0.74 0.72 2.46
C CYS A 13 0.17 1.59 1.34
N ALA A 14 0.07 2.90 1.55
CA ALA A 14 -0.51 3.82 0.57
C ALA A 14 0.35 3.95 -0.69
N GLY A 15 1.65 4.17 -0.53
CA GLY A 15 2.57 4.34 -1.67
C GLY A 15 2.69 3.08 -2.52
N LEU A 16 2.84 1.93 -1.89
CA LEU A 16 2.92 0.65 -2.60
C LEU A 16 1.59 0.26 -3.26
N SER A 17 0.45 0.56 -2.62
CA SER A 17 -0.87 0.32 -3.23
C SER A 17 -1.04 1.15 -4.49
N LEU A 18 -0.65 2.42 -4.45
CA LEU A 18 -0.69 3.29 -5.63
C LEU A 18 0.21 2.76 -6.75
N ALA A 19 1.45 2.38 -6.42
CA ALA A 19 2.38 1.81 -7.40
C ALA A 19 1.82 0.54 -8.05
N TYR A 20 1.23 -0.34 -7.24
CA TYR A 20 0.59 -1.56 -7.72
C TYR A 20 -0.58 -1.28 -8.67
N GLU A 21 -1.47 -0.36 -8.30
CA GLU A 21 -2.60 0.03 -9.15
C GLU A 21 -2.14 0.67 -10.47
N LEU A 22 -1.12 1.52 -10.43
CA LEU A 22 -0.53 2.08 -11.66
C LEU A 22 0.01 0.99 -12.58
N GLU A 23 0.66 -0.03 -12.01
CA GLU A 23 1.24 -1.14 -12.78
C GLU A 23 0.17 -2.05 -13.38
N ILE A 24 -0.80 -2.52 -12.58
CA ILE A 24 -1.83 -3.45 -13.10
C ILE A 24 -2.79 -2.81 -14.09
N HIS A 25 -2.93 -1.48 -14.05
CA HIS A 25 -3.71 -0.71 -15.03
C HIS A 25 -2.88 -0.17 -16.20
N GLU A 26 -1.68 -0.71 -16.40
CA GLU A 26 -0.77 -0.37 -17.51
C GLU A 26 -0.43 1.13 -17.63
N LYS A 27 -0.51 1.88 -16.52
CA LYS A 27 -0.20 3.31 -16.50
C LYS A 27 1.31 3.61 -16.55
N LEU A 28 2.13 2.60 -16.35
CA LEU A 28 3.60 2.69 -16.38
C LEU A 28 4.20 2.09 -17.66
N LYS A 29 3.40 1.76 -18.68
CA LYS A 29 3.88 1.15 -19.92
C LYS A 29 4.94 2.00 -20.63
N ASP A 30 4.69 3.32 -20.72
CA ASP A 30 5.59 4.29 -21.34
C ASP A 30 6.02 5.38 -20.36
N LYS A 31 5.94 5.08 -19.05
CA LYS A 31 6.23 6.00 -17.96
C LYS A 31 7.15 5.37 -16.93
N SER A 32 7.98 6.20 -16.32
CA SER A 32 8.91 5.80 -15.28
C SER A 32 8.40 6.21 -13.90
N LEU A 33 8.63 5.34 -12.92
CA LEU A 33 8.26 5.54 -11.52
C LEU A 33 9.46 5.40 -10.61
N ALA A 34 9.69 6.39 -9.75
CA ALA A 34 10.58 6.28 -8.61
C ALA A 34 9.77 6.11 -7.31
N ILE A 35 10.17 5.17 -6.48
CA ILE A 35 9.63 4.99 -5.12
C ILE A 35 10.75 5.30 -4.13
N ILE A 36 10.52 6.27 -3.26
CA ILE A 36 11.47 6.67 -2.22
C ILE A 36 11.11 5.99 -0.92
N GLU A 37 11.93 5.04 -0.48
CA GLU A 37 11.73 4.27 0.74
C GLU A 37 13.07 4.03 1.45
N PRO A 38 13.28 4.60 2.64
CA PRO A 38 14.55 4.47 3.34
C PRO A 38 14.83 3.09 3.93
N ARG A 39 13.83 2.24 4.09
CA ARG A 39 14.03 0.90 4.65
C ARG A 39 14.85 0.00 3.72
N ASP A 40 15.74 -0.80 4.32
CA ASP A 40 16.55 -1.77 3.56
C ASP A 40 15.75 -2.98 3.13
N GLU A 41 14.81 -3.39 3.97
CA GLU A 41 13.95 -4.54 3.73
C GLU A 41 12.54 -4.33 4.28
N TYR A 42 11.57 -5.00 3.68
CA TYR A 42 10.21 -5.05 4.17
C TYR A 42 10.03 -6.24 5.11
N LYS A 43 9.53 -5.98 6.31
CA LYS A 43 9.23 -6.98 7.33
C LYS A 43 7.74 -7.05 7.59
N ARG A 44 7.28 -8.17 8.15
CA ARG A 44 5.91 -8.30 8.65
C ARG A 44 5.76 -7.52 9.95
N ASP A 45 5.69 -6.19 9.86
CA ASP A 45 5.76 -5.25 10.97
C ASP A 45 4.49 -4.45 11.21
N LYS A 46 3.49 -4.61 10.34
CA LYS A 46 2.24 -3.86 10.38
C LYS A 46 1.02 -4.79 10.38
N THR A 47 -0.05 -4.30 10.96
CA THR A 47 -1.38 -4.88 10.84
C THR A 47 -2.31 -3.81 10.30
N TRP A 48 -2.91 -4.07 9.15
CA TRP A 48 -3.92 -3.20 8.58
C TRP A 48 -5.26 -3.90 8.62
N SER A 49 -6.25 -3.22 9.15
CA SER A 49 -7.61 -3.74 9.24
C SER A 49 -8.61 -2.71 8.75
N PHE A 50 -9.64 -3.18 8.07
CA PHE A 50 -10.64 -2.32 7.44
C PHE A 50 -11.95 -3.06 7.17
N TRP A 51 -13.01 -2.32 6.97
CA TRP A 51 -14.28 -2.84 6.48
C TRP A 51 -14.20 -3.05 4.97
N LYS A 52 -14.45 -4.27 4.49
CA LYS A 52 -14.48 -4.56 3.04
C LYS A 52 -15.79 -4.04 2.45
N VAL A 53 -15.80 -2.79 2.04
CA VAL A 53 -16.96 -2.14 1.40
C VAL A 53 -16.97 -2.34 -0.11
N THR A 54 -15.86 -2.70 -0.70
CA THR A 54 -15.68 -2.96 -2.14
C THR A 54 -14.66 -4.08 -2.36
N SER A 55 -14.61 -4.61 -3.58
CA SER A 55 -13.58 -5.56 -3.98
C SER A 55 -12.19 -4.91 -3.97
N HIS A 56 -11.16 -5.69 -3.65
CA HIS A 56 -9.77 -5.25 -3.69
C HIS A 56 -8.85 -6.38 -4.18
N ASN A 57 -7.62 -6.03 -4.53
CA ASN A 57 -6.66 -6.97 -5.12
C ASN A 57 -5.85 -7.78 -4.09
N PHE A 58 -6.20 -7.72 -2.81
CA PHE A 58 -5.42 -8.31 -1.70
C PHE A 58 -6.19 -9.37 -0.91
N ASP A 59 -7.18 -10.02 -1.52
CA ASP A 59 -7.93 -11.11 -0.87
C ASP A 59 -7.00 -12.29 -0.48
N ASP A 60 -5.97 -12.54 -1.25
CA ASP A 60 -4.92 -13.53 -0.97
C ASP A 60 -3.96 -13.14 0.18
N CYS A 61 -4.00 -11.89 0.61
CA CYS A 61 -3.22 -11.38 1.74
C CYS A 61 -4.05 -11.28 3.03
N VAL A 62 -5.34 -11.61 2.99
CA VAL A 62 -6.22 -11.53 4.15
C VAL A 62 -5.84 -12.58 5.19
N LYS A 63 -5.50 -12.12 6.38
CA LYS A 63 -5.16 -12.94 7.54
C LYS A 63 -6.39 -13.35 8.35
N LYS A 64 -7.32 -12.44 8.51
CA LYS A 64 -8.56 -12.60 9.26
C LYS A 64 -9.72 -11.90 8.56
N ASN A 65 -10.90 -12.54 8.64
CA ASN A 65 -12.14 -12.01 8.12
C ASN A 65 -13.25 -12.26 9.15
N TRP A 66 -13.81 -11.19 9.69
CA TRP A 66 -14.89 -11.27 10.69
C TRP A 66 -16.21 -10.85 10.06
N LYS A 67 -17.22 -11.68 10.27
CA LYS A 67 -18.60 -11.43 9.82
C LYS A 67 -19.50 -10.95 10.96
N ASN A 68 -19.02 -10.99 12.18
CA ASN A 68 -19.71 -10.54 13.38
C ASN A 68 -18.74 -9.78 14.27
N PHE A 69 -19.26 -8.83 15.03
CA PHE A 69 -18.51 -8.12 16.05
C PHE A 69 -19.44 -7.72 17.21
N SER A 70 -18.89 -7.33 18.32
CA SER A 70 -19.65 -6.80 19.44
C SER A 70 -19.11 -5.45 19.89
N ILE A 71 -20.00 -4.63 20.39
CA ILE A 71 -19.67 -3.38 21.07
C ILE A 71 -20.05 -3.57 22.53
N ASN A 72 -19.05 -3.45 23.42
CA ASN A 72 -19.22 -3.64 24.85
C ASN A 72 -19.09 -2.32 25.59
N ILE A 73 -20.08 -2.04 26.44
CA ILE A 73 -20.03 -0.98 27.46
C ILE A 73 -20.27 -1.62 28.81
N PRO A 74 -19.99 -0.95 29.96
CA PRO A 74 -20.06 -1.57 31.26
C PRO A 74 -21.38 -2.32 31.54
N ASP A 75 -22.50 -1.79 31.07
CA ASP A 75 -23.84 -2.31 31.38
C ASP A 75 -24.51 -3.03 30.21
N LYS A 76 -23.88 -3.11 29.04
CA LYS A 76 -24.50 -3.65 27.83
C LYS A 76 -23.48 -4.14 26.80
N THR A 77 -23.83 -5.27 26.16
CA THR A 77 -23.14 -5.76 24.95
C THR A 77 -24.10 -5.80 23.79
N ASN A 78 -23.72 -5.18 22.68
CA ASN A 78 -24.43 -5.29 21.40
C ASN A 78 -23.66 -6.21 20.46
N TYR A 79 -24.32 -7.23 19.95
CA TYR A 79 -23.80 -8.13 18.92
C TYR A 79 -24.31 -7.68 17.56
N LEU A 80 -23.42 -7.54 16.61
CA LEU A 80 -23.69 -6.98 15.28
C LEU A 80 -23.21 -7.94 14.20
N ASP A 81 -24.01 -8.04 13.13
CA ASP A 81 -23.68 -8.79 11.93
C ASP A 81 -23.07 -7.81 10.90
N CYS A 82 -21.92 -8.18 10.33
CA CYS A 82 -21.27 -7.42 9.29
C CYS A 82 -20.98 -8.25 8.03
N LYS A 83 -21.82 -9.24 7.73
CA LYS A 83 -21.65 -10.13 6.57
C LYS A 83 -21.54 -9.40 5.24
N ASN A 84 -22.31 -8.32 5.07
CA ASN A 84 -22.32 -7.54 3.83
C ASN A 84 -21.03 -6.70 3.67
N PHE A 85 -20.44 -6.25 4.78
CA PHE A 85 -19.20 -5.49 4.84
C PHE A 85 -18.31 -6.08 5.93
N PRO A 86 -17.69 -7.25 5.70
CA PRO A 86 -16.90 -7.91 6.71
C PRO A 86 -15.68 -7.06 7.10
N TYR A 87 -15.27 -7.18 8.36
CA TYR A 87 -14.03 -6.58 8.83
C TYR A 87 -12.87 -7.51 8.52
N GLN A 88 -11.86 -6.99 7.84
CA GLN A 88 -10.70 -7.77 7.40
C GLN A 88 -9.40 -7.25 7.98
N SER A 89 -8.45 -8.15 8.19
CA SER A 89 -7.07 -7.84 8.54
C SER A 89 -6.14 -8.41 7.48
N ILE A 90 -5.24 -7.59 6.96
CA ILE A 90 -4.22 -7.94 5.96
C ILE A 90 -2.90 -8.30 6.65
N ASP A 91 -2.28 -9.39 6.20
CA ASP A 91 -0.90 -9.74 6.53
C ASP A 91 0.05 -8.83 5.75
N SER A 92 0.81 -8.00 6.47
CA SER A 92 1.74 -7.05 5.83
C SER A 92 2.87 -7.73 5.08
N GLY A 93 3.34 -8.87 5.55
CA GLY A 93 4.39 -9.64 4.88
C GLY A 93 3.93 -10.12 3.50
N LEU A 94 2.75 -10.71 3.42
CA LEU A 94 2.16 -11.16 2.16
C LEU A 94 1.85 -9.99 1.22
N PHE A 95 1.37 -8.88 1.77
CA PHE A 95 1.12 -7.66 1.01
C PHE A 95 2.40 -7.12 0.36
N TYR A 96 3.48 -6.96 1.14
CA TYR A 96 4.76 -6.49 0.62
C TYR A 96 5.32 -7.44 -0.45
N GLU A 97 5.28 -8.74 -0.20
CA GLU A 97 5.76 -9.76 -1.13
C GLU A 97 5.02 -9.69 -2.46
N LYS A 98 3.69 -9.69 -2.43
CA LYS A 98 2.85 -9.61 -3.62
C LYS A 98 3.19 -8.38 -4.47
N ILE A 99 3.21 -7.20 -3.84
CA ILE A 99 3.47 -5.96 -4.55
C ILE A 99 4.90 -5.92 -5.09
N ASN A 100 5.88 -6.19 -4.26
CA ASN A 100 7.28 -6.12 -4.68
C ASN A 100 7.60 -7.11 -5.81
N ASN A 101 7.03 -8.31 -5.78
CA ASN A 101 7.19 -9.27 -6.87
C ASN A 101 6.62 -8.74 -8.18
N LYS A 102 5.45 -8.08 -8.14
CA LYS A 102 4.85 -7.46 -9.33
C LYS A 102 5.68 -6.29 -9.84
N LEU A 103 6.07 -5.37 -8.96
CA LEU A 103 6.81 -4.17 -9.36
C LEU A 103 8.21 -4.49 -9.93
N LYS A 104 8.87 -5.54 -9.45
CA LYS A 104 10.20 -5.98 -9.97
C LYS A 104 10.18 -6.42 -11.43
N GLU A 105 9.04 -6.81 -11.95
CA GLU A 105 8.89 -7.22 -13.36
C GLU A 105 9.01 -6.03 -14.33
N ASN A 106 8.77 -4.81 -13.86
CA ASN A 106 8.78 -3.61 -14.67
C ASN A 106 10.10 -2.83 -14.49
N LYS A 107 10.90 -2.78 -15.57
CA LYS A 107 12.19 -2.05 -15.59
C LYS A 107 12.04 -0.53 -15.46
N ASN A 108 10.85 0.00 -15.67
CA ASN A 108 10.56 1.44 -15.54
C ASN A 108 10.34 1.86 -14.08
N ILE A 109 10.32 0.92 -13.14
CA ILE A 109 10.16 1.18 -11.71
C ILE A 109 11.51 1.05 -11.01
N SER A 110 11.85 2.05 -10.20
CA SER A 110 13.10 2.06 -9.43
C SER A 110 12.84 2.50 -7.98
N PHE A 111 13.54 1.86 -7.05
CA PHE A 111 13.51 2.21 -5.63
C PHE A 111 14.76 2.99 -5.26
N PHE A 112 14.58 4.01 -4.42
CA PHE A 112 15.65 4.85 -3.88
C PHE A 112 15.48 5.00 -2.37
N LYS A 113 16.60 5.24 -1.68
CA LYS A 113 16.61 5.45 -0.23
C LYS A 113 16.27 6.89 0.14
N ASP A 114 16.76 7.81 -0.66
CA ASP A 114 16.63 9.24 -0.40
C ASP A 114 16.21 10.00 -1.66
N ILE A 115 15.41 11.03 -1.45
CA ILE A 115 14.89 11.88 -2.52
C ILE A 115 15.99 12.66 -3.25
N SER A 116 17.13 12.89 -2.59
CA SER A 116 18.28 13.56 -3.19
C SER A 116 18.96 12.77 -4.32
N GLU A 117 18.64 11.48 -4.43
CA GLU A 117 19.18 10.61 -5.49
C GLU A 117 18.54 10.84 -6.87
N ILE A 118 17.42 11.56 -6.93
CA ILE A 118 16.66 11.78 -8.15
C ILE A 118 16.43 13.27 -8.43
N ASN A 119 16.14 13.58 -9.72
CA ASN A 119 15.72 14.92 -10.13
C ASN A 119 14.19 15.02 -10.08
N LEU A 120 13.66 15.97 -9.32
CA LEU A 120 12.23 16.22 -9.17
C LEU A 120 11.61 17.19 -10.20
N LYS A 121 12.37 17.56 -11.22
CA LYS A 121 11.84 18.42 -12.27
C LYS A 121 10.90 17.63 -13.20
N ASN A 122 9.79 18.28 -13.56
CA ASN A 122 8.83 17.75 -14.54
C ASN A 122 8.22 16.38 -14.19
N CYS A 123 8.05 16.08 -12.91
CA CYS A 123 7.42 14.84 -12.44
C CYS A 123 6.15 15.10 -11.62
N PHE A 124 5.26 14.11 -11.59
CA PHE A 124 4.15 14.09 -10.64
C PHE A 124 4.61 13.44 -9.34
N ILE A 125 4.41 14.14 -8.21
CA ILE A 125 4.85 13.69 -6.88
C ILE A 125 3.64 13.30 -6.06
N PHE A 126 3.65 12.07 -5.52
CA PHE A 126 2.70 11.54 -4.57
C PHE A 126 3.42 11.36 -3.23
N ASN A 127 3.04 12.14 -2.23
CA ASN A 127 3.67 12.06 -0.90
C ASN A 127 2.74 11.35 0.08
N SER A 128 3.12 10.15 0.51
CA SER A 128 2.41 9.36 1.52
C SER A 128 3.03 9.46 2.93
N VAL A 129 4.06 10.27 3.09
CA VAL A 129 4.73 10.48 4.37
C VAL A 129 4.16 11.74 5.03
N PRO A 130 3.68 11.66 6.29
CA PRO A 130 3.23 12.83 7.03
C PRO A 130 4.37 13.85 7.17
N SER A 131 4.07 15.12 6.93
CA SER A 131 5.00 16.20 7.27
C SER A 131 5.07 16.32 8.79
N ILE A 132 6.25 16.16 9.34
CA ILE A 132 6.53 16.51 10.73
C ILE A 132 6.43 18.03 10.82
N LYS A 133 5.41 18.53 11.53
CA LYS A 133 5.34 19.94 11.89
C LYS A 133 6.19 20.20 13.11
#